data_2246e48c41893c541dfe29c25ea2b04f
#
_entry.id   2246e48c41893c541dfe29c25ea2b04f
#
_cell.length_a   1.000
_cell.length_b   1.000
_cell.length_c   1.000
_cell.angle_alpha   90.00
_cell.angle_beta   90.00
_cell.angle_gamma   90.00
#
_symmetry.space_group_name_H-M   'P 1'
#
loop_
_entity.id
_entity.type
_entity.pdbx_description
1 polymer ?
#
loop_
_entity_poly.entity_id
_entity_poly.type
_entity_poly.pdbx_seq_one_letter_code
_entity_poly.pdbx_strand_id
1 'polypeptide(L)'
;MTALIFTLASVLGAIAVAWALAYHRANGVAWSIAMAAGVLALEWATGTPLALVFALWIAVGVFAALSIVKPLRRAVVTGPIFGVYKKILPQISQTEQEALDAGSIWWDADLFTGKPDWNKMLAYPEARLSPEEQAFIDGPVEELCGMLDEWDITHNRMDLPPEVWKFIREKGFLGIIIPRSYGGLGFSAFAHSEIVTKISTRSGTCAVTVMVPNSLGPAELLIHYGTEEQKNHYLPRLAKGLEIPCFALTNPEAGSDAGAIPDFGIV
;
A
#
# COMPACT_ATOMS: atom_id res chain seq x y z
N MET A 1 34.90 -6.36 41.61
CA MET A 1 33.43 -6.52 41.60
C MET A 1 32.71 -5.18 41.45
N THR A 2 33.04 -4.13 42.23
CA THR A 2 32.44 -2.79 42.12
C THR A 2 32.65 -2.10 40.79
N ALA A 3 33.83 -2.16 40.17
CA ALA A 3 34.11 -1.57 38.86
C ALA A 3 33.26 -2.23 37.74
N LEU A 4 33.11 -3.53 37.75
CA LEU A 4 32.29 -4.26 36.77
C LEU A 4 30.81 -3.88 36.88
N ILE A 5 30.29 -3.76 38.11
CA ILE A 5 28.90 -3.34 38.36
C ILE A 5 28.68 -1.91 37.85
N PHE A 6 29.63 -1.02 38.08
CA PHE A 6 29.56 0.39 37.63
C PHE A 6 29.56 0.47 36.11
N THR A 7 30.42 -0.30 35.44
CA THR A 7 30.47 -0.35 33.96
C THR A 7 29.18 -0.89 33.38
N LEU A 8 28.65 -1.99 33.94
CA LEU A 8 27.37 -2.56 33.49
C LEU A 8 26.21 -1.58 33.69
N ALA A 9 26.13 -0.90 34.84
CA ALA A 9 25.09 0.08 35.08
C ALA A 9 25.16 1.26 34.10
N SER A 10 26.38 1.75 33.78
CA SER A 10 26.59 2.83 32.84
C SER A 10 26.18 2.43 31.40
N VAL A 11 26.52 1.21 30.96
CA VAL A 11 26.12 0.68 29.66
C VAL A 11 24.60 0.53 29.58
N LEU A 12 23.96 -0.05 30.59
CA LEU A 12 22.51 -0.20 30.64
C LEU A 12 21.80 1.15 30.65
N GLY A 13 22.34 2.15 31.39
CA GLY A 13 21.83 3.51 31.39
C GLY A 13 21.91 4.16 29.99
N ALA A 14 23.04 4.01 29.30
CA ALA A 14 23.21 4.54 27.95
C ALA A 14 22.25 3.88 26.96
N ILE A 15 22.05 2.56 27.06
CA ILE A 15 21.06 1.82 26.25
C ILE A 15 19.64 2.32 26.51
N ALA A 16 19.27 2.51 27.79
CA ALA A 16 17.95 2.99 28.16
C ALA A 16 17.67 4.41 27.61
N VAL A 17 18.66 5.31 27.68
CA VAL A 17 18.57 6.67 27.11
C VAL A 17 18.43 6.59 25.59
N ALA A 18 19.27 5.80 24.92
CA ALA A 18 19.18 5.62 23.46
C ALA A 18 17.83 5.04 23.04
N TRP A 19 17.33 4.05 23.77
CA TRP A 19 16.00 3.46 23.55
C TRP A 19 14.88 4.50 23.73
N ALA A 20 14.92 5.28 24.81
CA ALA A 20 13.92 6.32 25.07
C ALA A 20 13.93 7.39 23.96
N LEU A 21 15.12 7.87 23.54
CA LEU A 21 15.23 8.83 22.44
C LEU A 21 14.68 8.27 21.12
N ALA A 22 14.95 7.01 20.82
CA ALA A 22 14.44 6.34 19.62
C ALA A 22 12.92 6.15 19.70
N TYR A 23 12.40 5.64 20.83
CA TYR A 23 10.97 5.41 21.06
C TYR A 23 10.16 6.71 20.91
N HIS A 24 10.65 7.81 21.49
CA HIS A 24 10.00 9.11 21.38
C HIS A 24 10.32 9.87 20.09
N ARG A 25 10.99 9.24 19.13
CA ARG A 25 11.39 9.85 17.84
C ARG A 25 12.10 11.19 18.02
N ALA A 26 13.01 11.26 19.00
CA ALA A 26 13.73 12.47 19.33
C ALA A 26 14.51 13.02 18.14
N ASN A 27 14.54 14.33 17.99
CA ASN A 27 15.27 14.99 16.92
C ASN A 27 16.79 14.97 17.12
N GLY A 28 17.56 15.36 16.08
CA GLY A 28 19.03 15.36 16.14
C GLY A 28 19.62 16.24 17.22
N VAL A 29 18.92 17.28 17.65
CA VAL A 29 19.36 18.16 18.77
C VAL A 29 19.32 17.35 20.07
N ALA A 30 18.24 16.69 20.39
CA ALA A 30 18.10 15.87 21.60
C ALA A 30 19.15 14.75 21.66
N TRP A 31 19.40 14.06 20.53
CA TRP A 31 20.47 13.07 20.44
C TRP A 31 21.85 13.69 20.69
N SER A 32 22.14 14.85 20.09
CA SER A 32 23.42 15.53 20.28
C SER A 32 23.67 15.98 21.76
N ILE A 33 22.61 16.45 22.42
CA ILE A 33 22.66 16.80 23.84
C ILE A 33 22.91 15.56 24.70
N ALA A 34 22.21 14.47 24.44
CA ALA A 34 22.40 13.23 25.19
C ALA A 34 23.84 12.67 25.03
N MET A 35 24.36 12.67 23.80
CA MET A 35 25.73 12.25 23.51
C MET A 35 26.77 13.16 24.24
N ALA A 36 26.59 14.48 24.20
CA ALA A 36 27.43 15.41 24.89
C ALA A 36 27.42 15.20 26.43
N ALA A 37 26.21 15.00 26.99
CA ALA A 37 26.05 14.67 28.40
C ALA A 37 26.75 13.34 28.76
N GLY A 38 26.67 12.34 27.89
CA GLY A 38 27.37 11.06 28.06
C GLY A 38 28.90 11.21 28.07
N VAL A 39 29.46 12.05 27.19
CA VAL A 39 30.91 12.33 27.19
C VAL A 39 31.33 13.06 28.47
N LEU A 40 30.60 14.07 28.93
CA LEU A 40 30.86 14.78 30.19
C LEU A 40 30.81 13.83 31.40
N ALA A 41 29.80 12.96 31.44
CA ALA A 41 29.67 11.95 32.50
C ALA A 41 30.86 10.98 32.53
N LEU A 42 31.33 10.57 31.35
CA LEU A 42 32.49 9.69 31.21
C LEU A 42 33.77 10.38 31.69
N GLU A 43 34.02 11.64 31.30
CA GLU A 43 35.15 12.42 31.72
C GLU A 43 35.18 12.53 33.28
N TRP A 44 34.03 12.85 33.86
CA TRP A 44 33.93 13.03 35.33
C TRP A 44 34.13 11.72 36.09
N ALA A 45 33.65 10.59 35.57
CA ALA A 45 33.66 9.31 36.27
C ALA A 45 34.96 8.51 36.14
N THR A 46 35.73 8.67 35.05
CA THR A 46 36.79 7.70 34.72
C THR A 46 38.19 8.29 34.54
N GLY A 47 38.36 9.63 34.55
CA GLY A 47 39.65 10.23 34.24
C GLY A 47 40.20 9.83 32.86
N THR A 48 39.32 9.76 31.87
CA THR A 48 39.59 9.31 30.50
C THR A 48 40.80 10.04 29.88
N PRO A 49 41.71 9.38 29.16
CA PRO A 49 42.83 10.04 28.51
C PRO A 49 42.38 11.19 27.60
N LEU A 50 43.09 12.33 27.68
CA LEU A 50 42.74 13.56 26.96
C LEU A 50 42.54 13.36 25.46
N ALA A 51 43.35 12.51 24.80
CA ALA A 51 43.22 12.21 23.40
C ALA A 51 41.90 11.52 23.05
N LEU A 52 41.40 10.64 23.92
CA LEU A 52 40.10 9.97 23.73
C LEU A 52 38.93 10.94 23.95
N VAL A 53 39.04 11.82 24.95
CA VAL A 53 38.06 12.88 25.18
C VAL A 53 37.91 13.78 23.94
N PHE A 54 39.03 14.25 23.37
CA PHE A 54 38.99 15.01 22.13
C PHE A 54 38.36 14.27 20.98
N ALA A 55 38.67 12.98 20.79
CA ALA A 55 38.08 12.16 19.74
C ALA A 55 36.55 12.03 19.91
N LEU A 56 36.07 11.83 21.15
CA LEU A 56 34.66 11.77 21.46
C LEU A 56 33.94 13.11 21.21
N TRP A 57 34.53 14.23 21.58
CA TRP A 57 33.93 15.53 21.27
C TRP A 57 33.90 15.84 19.77
N ILE A 58 34.90 15.44 19.03
CA ILE A 58 34.90 15.55 17.56
C ILE A 58 33.73 14.71 17.01
N ALA A 59 33.57 13.46 17.48
CA ALA A 59 32.47 12.58 17.03
C ALA A 59 31.09 13.19 17.34
N VAL A 60 30.90 13.75 18.54
CA VAL A 60 29.66 14.46 18.90
C VAL A 60 29.44 15.67 18.00
N GLY A 61 30.48 16.47 17.74
CA GLY A 61 30.41 17.63 16.85
C GLY A 61 30.06 17.28 15.43
N VAL A 62 30.66 16.24 14.87
CA VAL A 62 30.33 15.72 13.52
C VAL A 62 28.89 15.20 13.46
N PHE A 63 28.49 14.42 14.46
CA PHE A 63 27.10 13.93 14.53
C PHE A 63 26.11 15.11 14.61
N ALA A 64 26.34 16.08 15.48
CA ALA A 64 25.50 17.27 15.62
C ALA A 64 25.44 18.06 14.31
N ALA A 65 26.58 18.32 13.67
CA ALA A 65 26.63 19.01 12.40
C ALA A 65 25.81 18.30 11.31
N LEU A 66 25.98 16.99 11.18
CA LEU A 66 25.26 16.20 10.17
C LEU A 66 23.77 16.01 10.49
N SER A 67 23.39 15.90 11.76
CA SER A 67 21.99 15.70 12.15
C SER A 67 21.15 16.98 12.15
N ILE A 68 21.76 18.11 12.48
CA ILE A 68 21.08 19.42 12.64
C ILE A 68 21.16 20.25 11.36
N VAL A 69 22.34 20.29 10.72
CA VAL A 69 22.58 21.13 9.54
C VAL A 69 22.19 20.39 8.25
N LYS A 70 20.91 20.53 7.86
CA LYS A 70 20.35 19.84 6.68
C LYS A 70 21.15 20.03 5.38
N PRO A 71 21.63 21.24 5.00
CA PRO A 71 22.43 21.40 3.78
C PRO A 71 23.72 20.58 3.80
N LEU A 72 24.44 20.58 4.94
CA LEU A 72 25.65 19.80 5.10
C LEU A 72 25.38 18.30 4.97
N ARG A 73 24.36 17.78 5.65
CA ARG A 73 23.95 16.38 5.52
C ARG A 73 23.62 16.02 4.09
N ARG A 74 22.90 16.90 3.37
CA ARG A 74 22.55 16.67 1.94
C ARG A 74 23.80 16.61 1.08
N ALA A 75 24.75 17.49 1.27
CA ALA A 75 25.96 17.54 0.48
C ALA A 75 26.90 16.34 0.71
N VAL A 76 27.07 15.95 1.98
CA VAL A 76 28.11 14.98 2.37
C VAL A 76 27.58 13.54 2.49
N VAL A 77 26.32 13.36 2.87
CA VAL A 77 25.76 12.01 3.15
C VAL A 77 24.64 11.65 2.19
N THR A 78 23.52 12.35 2.26
CA THR A 78 22.31 11.89 1.56
C THR A 78 22.39 12.11 0.05
N GLY A 79 23.07 13.14 -0.43
CA GLY A 79 23.26 13.37 -1.86
C GLY A 79 24.11 12.29 -2.55
N PRO A 80 25.31 11.99 -2.05
CA PRO A 80 26.12 10.89 -2.59
C PRO A 80 25.41 9.54 -2.54
N ILE A 81 24.78 9.20 -1.40
CA ILE A 81 24.00 7.95 -1.26
C ILE A 81 22.86 7.91 -2.27
N PHE A 82 22.10 8.99 -2.41
CA PHE A 82 21.03 9.06 -3.40
C PHE A 82 21.54 8.93 -4.84
N GLY A 83 22.73 9.47 -5.12
CA GLY A 83 23.38 9.29 -6.42
C GLY A 83 23.71 7.83 -6.76
N VAL A 84 24.09 7.04 -5.75
CA VAL A 84 24.29 5.58 -5.89
C VAL A 84 22.96 4.88 -6.11
N TYR A 85 21.95 5.17 -5.30
CA TYR A 85 20.61 4.57 -5.44
C TYR A 85 20.00 4.82 -6.81
N LYS A 86 20.10 6.03 -7.35
CA LYS A 86 19.62 6.35 -8.71
C LYS A 86 20.21 5.48 -9.81
N LYS A 87 21.45 5.00 -9.63
CA LYS A 87 22.12 4.13 -10.62
C LYS A 87 21.73 2.67 -10.50
N ILE A 88 21.26 2.25 -9.31
CA ILE A 88 20.88 0.87 -9.00
C ILE A 88 19.41 0.62 -9.33
N LEU A 89 18.56 1.67 -9.21
CA LEU A 89 17.14 1.56 -9.54
C LEU A 89 16.96 1.18 -11.01
N PRO A 90 16.10 0.20 -11.33
CA PRO A 90 15.72 -0.12 -12.69
C PRO A 90 15.19 1.15 -13.39
N GLN A 91 15.43 1.23 -14.68
CA GLN A 91 14.85 2.32 -15.48
C GLN A 91 13.33 2.10 -15.56
N ILE A 92 12.58 3.18 -15.41
CA ILE A 92 11.14 3.17 -15.63
C ILE A 92 10.88 2.77 -17.08
N SER A 93 9.99 1.82 -17.32
CA SER A 93 9.58 1.42 -18.66
C SER A 93 8.84 2.57 -19.37
N GLN A 94 8.80 2.53 -20.70
CA GLN A 94 8.06 3.55 -21.47
C GLN A 94 6.59 3.62 -21.06
N THR A 95 5.95 2.48 -20.85
CA THR A 95 4.55 2.38 -20.40
C THR A 95 4.32 3.02 -19.03
N GLU A 96 5.24 2.78 -18.07
CA GLU A 96 5.16 3.42 -16.75
C GLU A 96 5.37 4.93 -16.84
N GLN A 97 6.30 5.38 -17.70
CA GLN A 97 6.51 6.81 -17.93
C GLN A 97 5.28 7.47 -18.53
N GLU A 98 4.67 6.85 -19.55
CA GLU A 98 3.41 7.32 -20.15
C GLU A 98 2.27 7.39 -19.13
N ALA A 99 2.16 6.41 -18.25
CA ALA A 99 1.17 6.39 -17.18
C ALA A 99 1.41 7.52 -16.16
N LEU A 100 2.66 7.77 -15.79
CA LEU A 100 3.03 8.87 -14.90
C LEU A 100 2.76 10.25 -15.56
N ASP A 101 3.06 10.39 -16.84
CA ASP A 101 2.88 11.62 -17.59
C ASP A 101 1.39 11.94 -17.85
N ALA A 102 0.56 10.91 -18.04
CA ALA A 102 -0.88 11.00 -18.22
C ALA A 102 -1.67 11.17 -16.92
N GLY A 103 -1.09 10.74 -15.78
CA GLY A 103 -1.79 10.58 -14.52
C GLY A 103 -2.01 11.88 -13.75
N SER A 104 -3.23 12.09 -13.29
CA SER A 104 -3.51 12.93 -12.14
C SER A 104 -3.22 12.11 -10.88
N ILE A 105 -2.09 12.36 -10.24
CA ILE A 105 -1.74 11.73 -8.98
C ILE A 105 -2.54 12.45 -7.88
N TRP A 106 -3.36 11.69 -7.17
CA TRP A 106 -4.13 12.18 -6.05
C TRP A 106 -3.24 12.44 -4.82
N TRP A 107 -3.84 12.49 -3.64
CA TRP A 107 -3.13 12.67 -2.38
C TRP A 107 -2.05 11.60 -2.13
N ASP A 108 -2.15 10.43 -2.74
CA ASP A 108 -1.16 9.34 -2.64
C ASP A 108 0.27 9.81 -2.92
N ALA A 109 0.46 10.77 -3.82
CA ALA A 109 1.76 11.36 -4.09
C ALA A 109 2.38 12.04 -2.86
N ASP A 110 1.56 12.58 -1.97
CA ASP A 110 2.05 13.25 -0.75
C ASP A 110 2.76 12.27 0.19
N LEU A 111 2.41 10.98 0.19
CA LEU A 111 3.07 9.94 0.98
C LEU A 111 4.57 9.83 0.64
N PHE A 112 4.92 9.95 -0.63
CA PHE A 112 6.29 9.85 -1.12
C PHE A 112 7.14 11.10 -0.82
N THR A 113 6.53 12.20 -0.40
CA THR A 113 7.26 13.41 0.02
C THR A 113 7.96 13.23 1.37
N GLY A 114 7.59 12.22 2.15
CA GLY A 114 8.02 12.00 3.53
C GLY A 114 7.40 12.97 4.54
N LYS A 115 6.50 13.86 4.08
CA LYS A 115 5.75 14.80 4.92
C LYS A 115 4.37 15.05 4.30
N PRO A 116 3.49 14.04 4.30
CA PRO A 116 2.17 14.14 3.69
C PRO A 116 1.29 15.18 4.41
N ASP A 117 0.48 15.88 3.65
CA ASP A 117 -0.51 16.80 4.19
C ASP A 117 -1.80 16.03 4.55
N TRP A 118 -1.88 15.62 5.81
CA TRP A 118 -3.03 14.90 6.34
C TRP A 118 -4.31 15.73 6.36
N ASN A 119 -4.22 17.07 6.48
CA ASN A 119 -5.40 17.94 6.44
C ASN A 119 -6.03 17.93 5.05
N LYS A 120 -5.22 17.86 3.99
CA LYS A 120 -5.70 17.71 2.62
C LYS A 120 -6.45 16.39 2.45
N MET A 121 -5.92 15.28 3.00
CA MET A 121 -6.61 13.99 2.98
C MET A 121 -7.95 14.05 3.73
N LEU A 122 -7.96 14.58 4.94
CA LEU A 122 -9.16 14.68 5.77
C LEU A 122 -10.22 15.66 5.23
N ALA A 123 -9.85 16.53 4.29
CA ALA A 123 -10.78 17.45 3.62
C ALA A 123 -11.58 16.79 2.49
N TYR A 124 -11.23 15.58 2.04
CA TYR A 124 -12.06 14.85 1.08
C TYR A 124 -13.43 14.51 1.67
N PRO A 125 -14.50 14.60 0.86
CA PRO A 125 -15.83 14.22 1.30
C PRO A 125 -15.86 12.75 1.73
N GLU A 126 -16.57 12.48 2.83
CA GLU A 126 -16.80 11.11 3.28
C GLU A 126 -17.65 10.35 2.23
N ALA A 127 -17.17 9.20 1.77
CA ALA A 127 -17.93 8.33 0.89
C ALA A 127 -19.13 7.74 1.66
N ARG A 128 -20.31 7.74 1.02
CA ARG A 128 -21.54 7.20 1.60
C ARG A 128 -22.25 6.33 0.58
N LEU A 129 -22.87 5.26 1.08
CA LEU A 129 -23.74 4.40 0.28
C LEU A 129 -25.06 5.12 -0.01
N SER A 130 -25.58 4.94 -1.21
CA SER A 130 -26.97 5.27 -1.50
C SER A 130 -27.91 4.29 -0.79
N PRO A 131 -29.22 4.64 -0.60
CA PRO A 131 -30.17 3.71 -0.01
C PRO A 131 -30.30 2.38 -0.76
N GLU A 132 -30.14 2.41 -2.08
CA GLU A 132 -30.19 1.20 -2.91
C GLU A 132 -28.94 0.32 -2.74
N GLU A 133 -27.76 0.92 -2.68
CA GLU A 133 -26.51 0.21 -2.42
C GLU A 133 -26.54 -0.44 -1.02
N GLN A 134 -27.04 0.30 -0.03
CA GLN A 134 -27.21 -0.24 1.32
C GLN A 134 -28.20 -1.42 1.34
N ALA A 135 -29.33 -1.28 0.66
CA ALA A 135 -30.33 -2.37 0.58
C ALA A 135 -29.76 -3.60 -0.12
N PHE A 136 -28.89 -3.43 -1.11
CA PHE A 136 -28.23 -4.55 -1.76
C PHE A 136 -27.27 -5.28 -0.81
N ILE A 137 -26.55 -4.52 0.02
CA ILE A 137 -25.63 -5.10 1.03
C ILE A 137 -26.41 -5.82 2.13
N ASP A 138 -27.54 -5.26 2.58
CA ASP A 138 -28.36 -5.82 3.67
C ASP A 138 -29.25 -7.00 3.21
N GLY A 139 -29.52 -7.11 1.93
CA GLY A 139 -30.31 -8.18 1.34
C GLY A 139 -29.46 -9.18 0.53
N PRO A 140 -29.25 -8.97 -0.77
CA PRO A 140 -28.59 -9.93 -1.64
C PRO A 140 -27.20 -10.36 -1.19
N VAL A 141 -26.39 -9.45 -0.63
CA VAL A 141 -25.04 -9.80 -0.14
C VAL A 141 -25.12 -10.67 1.11
N GLU A 142 -26.04 -10.38 2.03
CA GLU A 142 -26.26 -11.18 3.23
C GLU A 142 -26.75 -12.60 2.86
N GLU A 143 -27.70 -12.68 1.92
CA GLU A 143 -28.20 -13.95 1.40
C GLU A 143 -27.08 -14.78 0.74
N LEU A 144 -26.24 -14.14 -0.09
CA LEU A 144 -25.07 -14.79 -0.66
C LEU A 144 -24.12 -15.31 0.41
N CYS A 145 -23.80 -14.50 1.42
CA CYS A 145 -22.93 -14.90 2.54
C CYS A 145 -23.49 -16.13 3.29
N GLY A 146 -24.82 -16.24 3.41
CA GLY A 146 -25.48 -17.39 4.01
C GLY A 146 -25.37 -18.69 3.19
N MET A 147 -25.13 -18.59 1.88
CA MET A 147 -24.97 -19.74 0.97
C MET A 147 -23.53 -20.30 0.92
N LEU A 148 -22.54 -19.57 1.50
CA LEU A 148 -21.13 -19.90 1.31
C LEU A 148 -20.59 -20.79 2.42
N ASP A 149 -20.02 -21.93 2.05
CA ASP A 149 -19.16 -22.79 2.86
C ASP A 149 -17.76 -22.83 2.21
N GLU A 150 -16.83 -22.02 2.77
CA GLU A 150 -15.48 -21.89 2.21
C GLU A 150 -14.69 -23.20 2.27
N TRP A 151 -14.95 -24.05 3.27
CA TRP A 151 -14.29 -25.34 3.34
C TRP A 151 -14.73 -26.27 2.20
N ASP A 152 -16.04 -26.37 1.95
CA ASP A 152 -16.57 -27.15 0.83
C ASP A 152 -16.08 -26.63 -0.53
N ILE A 153 -16.07 -25.31 -0.71
CA ILE A 153 -15.60 -24.64 -1.92
C ILE A 153 -14.12 -24.96 -2.19
N THR A 154 -13.26 -24.86 -1.18
CA THR A 154 -11.80 -24.94 -1.38
C THR A 154 -11.21 -26.34 -1.25
N HIS A 155 -11.87 -27.27 -0.56
CA HIS A 155 -11.34 -28.63 -0.29
C HIS A 155 -12.08 -29.75 -1.02
N ASN A 156 -13.38 -29.60 -1.24
CA ASN A 156 -14.17 -30.66 -1.85
C ASN A 156 -14.48 -30.36 -3.33
N ARG A 157 -14.97 -29.14 -3.61
CA ARG A 157 -15.47 -28.77 -4.95
C ARG A 157 -14.42 -28.15 -5.85
N MET A 158 -13.47 -27.42 -5.28
CA MET A 158 -12.52 -26.55 -6.02
C MET A 158 -13.21 -25.51 -6.91
N ASP A 159 -14.46 -25.19 -6.63
CA ASP A 159 -15.29 -24.20 -7.33
C ASP A 159 -16.47 -23.79 -6.45
N LEU A 160 -17.14 -22.68 -6.83
CA LEU A 160 -18.40 -22.28 -6.21
C LEU A 160 -19.52 -23.27 -6.55
N PRO A 161 -20.45 -23.57 -5.62
CA PRO A 161 -21.63 -24.38 -5.89
C PRO A 161 -22.46 -23.81 -7.05
N PRO A 162 -23.12 -24.66 -7.86
CA PRO A 162 -23.94 -24.20 -8.99
C PRO A 162 -25.06 -23.22 -8.58
N GLU A 163 -25.65 -23.40 -7.42
CA GLU A 163 -26.66 -22.50 -6.85
C GLU A 163 -26.10 -21.13 -6.52
N VAL A 164 -24.84 -21.06 -6.05
CA VAL A 164 -24.13 -19.79 -5.80
C VAL A 164 -23.82 -19.09 -7.12
N TRP A 165 -23.33 -19.81 -8.12
CA TRP A 165 -23.12 -19.25 -9.46
C TRP A 165 -24.41 -18.70 -10.08
N LYS A 166 -25.52 -19.42 -9.92
CA LYS A 166 -26.83 -18.97 -10.39
C LYS A 166 -27.24 -17.69 -9.67
N PHE A 167 -27.12 -17.65 -8.35
CA PHE A 167 -27.49 -16.50 -7.53
C PHE A 167 -26.67 -15.25 -7.88
N ILE A 168 -25.34 -15.38 -8.01
CA ILE A 168 -24.43 -14.31 -8.41
C ILE A 168 -24.87 -13.68 -9.75
N ARG A 169 -25.22 -14.51 -10.74
CA ARG A 169 -25.69 -14.03 -12.04
C ARG A 169 -27.06 -13.36 -11.95
N GLU A 170 -28.01 -13.99 -11.32
CA GLU A 170 -29.39 -13.49 -11.21
C GLU A 170 -29.49 -12.17 -10.42
N LYS A 171 -28.66 -12.00 -9.39
CA LYS A 171 -28.63 -10.78 -8.57
C LYS A 171 -27.70 -9.69 -9.13
N GLY A 172 -26.96 -9.94 -10.19
CA GLY A 172 -26.13 -8.94 -10.87
C GLY A 172 -24.77 -8.67 -10.23
N PHE A 173 -24.26 -9.58 -9.41
CA PHE A 173 -22.94 -9.41 -8.76
C PHE A 173 -21.78 -9.27 -9.75
N LEU A 174 -21.90 -9.76 -10.98
CA LEU A 174 -20.87 -9.64 -12.01
C LEU A 174 -20.89 -8.30 -12.76
N GLY A 175 -21.92 -7.48 -12.52
CA GLY A 175 -22.12 -6.19 -13.17
C GLY A 175 -22.37 -5.06 -12.19
N ILE A 176 -21.76 -5.07 -11.00
CA ILE A 176 -21.97 -4.06 -9.95
C ILE A 176 -21.65 -2.66 -10.46
N ILE A 177 -20.51 -2.49 -11.14
CA ILE A 177 -20.04 -1.19 -11.65
C ILE A 177 -20.57 -0.86 -13.05
N ILE A 178 -21.07 -1.85 -13.79
CA ILE A 178 -21.56 -1.65 -15.15
C ILE A 178 -22.80 -0.73 -15.10
N PRO A 179 -22.85 0.32 -15.93
CA PRO A 179 -23.98 1.24 -15.94
C PRO A 179 -25.30 0.54 -16.22
N ARG A 180 -26.38 1.04 -15.66
CA ARG A 180 -27.75 0.51 -15.84
C ARG A 180 -28.20 0.49 -17.30
N SER A 181 -27.71 1.43 -18.11
CA SER A 181 -27.97 1.46 -19.55
C SER A 181 -27.48 0.20 -20.28
N TYR A 182 -26.51 -0.50 -19.73
CA TYR A 182 -25.99 -1.78 -20.24
C TYR A 182 -26.44 -2.98 -19.40
N GLY A 183 -27.40 -2.80 -18.48
CA GLY A 183 -27.98 -3.88 -17.69
C GLY A 183 -27.22 -4.24 -16.41
N GLY A 184 -26.24 -3.45 -16.00
CA GLY A 184 -25.58 -3.57 -14.71
C GLY A 184 -26.31 -2.83 -13.58
N LEU A 185 -25.73 -2.85 -12.36
CA LEU A 185 -26.29 -2.19 -11.21
C LEU A 185 -25.94 -0.69 -11.16
N GLY A 186 -24.82 -0.28 -11.75
CA GLY A 186 -24.36 1.10 -11.78
C GLY A 186 -24.01 1.65 -10.40
N PHE A 187 -23.51 0.79 -9.51
CA PHE A 187 -23.13 1.16 -8.15
C PHE A 187 -21.79 1.87 -8.11
N SER A 188 -21.55 2.59 -7.03
CA SER A 188 -20.31 3.30 -6.79
C SER A 188 -19.14 2.35 -6.50
N ALA A 189 -17.91 2.84 -6.69
CA ALA A 189 -16.70 2.11 -6.29
C ALA A 189 -16.67 1.84 -4.77
N PHE A 190 -17.27 2.73 -3.96
CA PHE A 190 -17.39 2.53 -2.53
C PHE A 190 -18.33 1.35 -2.20
N ALA A 191 -19.49 1.29 -2.85
CA ALA A 191 -20.41 0.17 -2.68
C ALA A 191 -19.77 -1.16 -3.12
N HIS A 192 -19.04 -1.17 -4.24
CA HIS A 192 -18.28 -2.35 -4.68
C HIS A 192 -17.27 -2.80 -3.61
N SER A 193 -16.52 -1.87 -3.03
CA SER A 193 -15.57 -2.17 -1.95
C SER A 193 -16.26 -2.78 -0.72
N GLU A 194 -17.37 -2.21 -0.27
CA GLU A 194 -18.14 -2.71 0.87
C GLU A 194 -18.73 -4.11 0.60
N ILE A 195 -19.27 -4.34 -0.59
CA ILE A 195 -19.80 -5.65 -1.02
C ILE A 195 -18.71 -6.72 -0.97
N VAL A 196 -17.56 -6.45 -1.60
CA VAL A 196 -16.43 -7.39 -1.64
C VAL A 196 -15.87 -7.63 -0.25
N THR A 197 -15.75 -6.59 0.58
CA THR A 197 -15.32 -6.70 1.97
C THR A 197 -16.23 -7.63 2.76
N LYS A 198 -17.55 -7.48 2.64
CA LYS A 198 -18.52 -8.31 3.35
C LYS A 198 -18.45 -9.77 2.88
N ILE A 199 -18.42 -10.03 1.58
CA ILE A 199 -18.28 -11.38 1.03
C ILE A 199 -16.98 -12.04 1.51
N SER A 200 -15.87 -11.30 1.54
CA SER A 200 -14.55 -11.82 1.94
C SER A 200 -14.51 -12.31 3.39
N THR A 201 -15.41 -11.82 4.26
CA THR A 201 -15.53 -12.32 5.63
C THR A 201 -16.05 -13.75 5.69
N ARG A 202 -16.64 -14.27 4.62
CA ARG A 202 -17.22 -15.62 4.52
C ARG A 202 -16.46 -16.52 3.56
N SER A 203 -16.07 -15.98 2.39
CA SER A 203 -15.38 -16.74 1.35
C SER A 203 -14.44 -15.84 0.56
N GLY A 204 -13.14 -16.10 0.65
CA GLY A 204 -12.13 -15.46 -0.18
C GLY A 204 -12.32 -15.79 -1.66
N THR A 205 -12.68 -17.03 -1.97
CA THR A 205 -12.94 -17.51 -3.34
C THR A 205 -14.10 -16.75 -3.98
N CYS A 206 -15.22 -16.64 -3.29
CA CYS A 206 -16.39 -15.91 -3.80
C CYS A 206 -16.10 -14.41 -3.93
N ALA A 207 -15.38 -13.82 -2.96
CA ALA A 207 -15.01 -12.41 -3.00
C ALA A 207 -14.17 -12.08 -4.25
N VAL A 208 -13.17 -12.89 -4.57
CA VAL A 208 -12.33 -12.72 -5.78
C VAL A 208 -13.15 -12.91 -7.04
N THR A 209 -14.06 -13.89 -7.06
CA THR A 209 -14.96 -14.13 -8.19
C THR A 209 -15.82 -12.92 -8.52
N VAL A 210 -16.33 -12.22 -7.51
CA VAL A 210 -17.12 -10.99 -7.67
C VAL A 210 -16.23 -9.78 -7.95
N MET A 211 -15.07 -9.68 -7.29
CA MET A 211 -14.17 -8.54 -7.37
C MET A 211 -13.58 -8.36 -8.78
N VAL A 212 -13.07 -9.44 -9.39
CA VAL A 212 -12.32 -9.35 -10.66
C VAL A 212 -13.14 -8.75 -11.79
N PRO A 213 -14.39 -9.18 -12.07
CA PRO A 213 -15.21 -8.55 -13.09
C PRO A 213 -15.50 -7.07 -12.86
N ASN A 214 -15.55 -6.63 -11.60
CA ASN A 214 -15.99 -5.31 -11.19
C ASN A 214 -14.85 -4.33 -10.83
N SER A 215 -13.57 -4.75 -10.84
CA SER A 215 -12.47 -3.86 -10.47
C SER A 215 -11.46 -3.66 -11.59
N LEU A 216 -10.75 -4.72 -11.95
CA LEU A 216 -9.70 -4.70 -12.97
C LEU A 216 -10.13 -5.40 -14.26
N GLY A 217 -11.40 -5.77 -14.34
CA GLY A 217 -11.95 -6.48 -15.50
C GLY A 217 -12.15 -5.58 -16.71
N PRO A 218 -12.41 -6.16 -17.87
CA PRO A 218 -12.61 -5.42 -19.11
C PRO A 218 -13.80 -4.46 -19.06
N ALA A 219 -14.75 -4.63 -18.14
CA ALA A 219 -15.90 -3.73 -18.02
C ALA A 219 -15.47 -2.29 -17.74
N GLU A 220 -14.57 -2.06 -16.79
CA GLU A 220 -14.05 -0.72 -16.43
C GLU A 220 -13.31 -0.10 -17.63
N LEU A 221 -12.44 -0.87 -18.28
CA LEU A 221 -11.71 -0.42 -19.46
C LEU A 221 -12.65 -0.10 -20.64
N LEU A 222 -13.66 -0.93 -20.88
CA LEU A 222 -14.65 -0.68 -21.92
C LEU A 222 -15.50 0.55 -21.65
N ILE A 223 -15.92 0.78 -20.40
CA ILE A 223 -16.70 1.97 -20.02
C ILE A 223 -15.94 3.24 -20.37
N HIS A 224 -14.64 3.29 -20.07
CA HIS A 224 -13.82 4.50 -20.26
C HIS A 224 -13.24 4.64 -21.66
N TYR A 225 -12.82 3.55 -22.28
CA TYR A 225 -12.00 3.58 -23.50
C TYR A 225 -12.58 2.78 -24.67
N GLY A 226 -13.62 1.95 -24.45
CA GLY A 226 -14.24 1.16 -25.50
C GLY A 226 -15.00 2.02 -26.52
N THR A 227 -15.06 1.55 -27.76
CA THR A 227 -15.98 2.12 -28.77
C THR A 227 -17.43 1.81 -28.39
N GLU A 228 -18.39 2.55 -28.93
CA GLU A 228 -19.81 2.29 -28.68
C GLU A 228 -20.24 0.87 -29.14
N GLU A 229 -19.64 0.38 -30.22
CA GLU A 229 -19.87 -0.99 -30.68
C GLU A 229 -19.38 -2.01 -29.64
N GLN A 230 -18.17 -1.84 -29.13
CA GLN A 230 -17.61 -2.70 -28.08
C GLN A 230 -18.43 -2.65 -26.79
N LYS A 231 -18.82 -1.45 -26.35
CA LYS A 231 -19.65 -1.28 -25.14
C LYS A 231 -20.98 -1.97 -25.28
N ASN A 232 -21.68 -1.76 -26.40
CA ASN A 232 -23.00 -2.36 -26.67
C ASN A 232 -22.93 -3.89 -26.83
N HIS A 233 -21.81 -4.43 -27.31
CA HIS A 233 -21.63 -5.87 -27.44
C HIS A 233 -21.27 -6.54 -26.11
N TYR A 234 -20.23 -6.06 -25.41
CA TYR A 234 -19.66 -6.75 -24.27
C TYR A 234 -20.33 -6.42 -22.94
N LEU A 235 -20.63 -5.15 -22.65
CA LEU A 235 -21.10 -4.75 -21.33
C LEU A 235 -22.39 -5.45 -20.89
N PRO A 236 -23.42 -5.64 -21.75
CA PRO A 236 -24.62 -6.39 -21.37
C PRO A 236 -24.37 -7.88 -21.12
N ARG A 237 -23.39 -8.47 -21.81
CA ARG A 237 -23.02 -9.88 -21.66
C ARG A 237 -22.24 -10.11 -20.35
N LEU A 238 -21.33 -9.20 -20.04
CA LEU A 238 -20.60 -9.18 -18.77
C LEU A 238 -21.55 -8.97 -17.58
N ALA A 239 -22.45 -7.99 -17.67
CA ALA A 239 -23.42 -7.71 -16.61
C ALA A 239 -24.31 -8.92 -16.26
N LYS A 240 -24.68 -9.72 -17.27
CA LYS A 240 -25.48 -10.93 -17.10
C LYS A 240 -24.65 -12.17 -16.75
N GLY A 241 -23.32 -12.06 -16.71
CA GLY A 241 -22.42 -13.19 -16.47
C GLY A 241 -22.48 -14.25 -17.57
N LEU A 242 -22.85 -13.87 -18.80
CA LEU A 242 -22.75 -14.73 -19.99
C LEU A 242 -21.29 -14.91 -20.42
N GLU A 243 -20.49 -13.89 -20.15
CA GLU A 243 -19.04 -13.88 -20.30
C GLU A 243 -18.44 -13.46 -18.98
N ILE A 244 -17.45 -14.21 -18.52
CA ILE A 244 -16.73 -13.93 -17.26
C ILE A 244 -15.30 -13.66 -17.64
N PRO A 245 -14.78 -12.45 -17.32
CA PRO A 245 -13.39 -12.12 -17.63
C PRO A 245 -12.44 -12.87 -16.71
N CYS A 246 -11.25 -13.17 -17.23
CA CYS A 246 -10.13 -13.67 -16.44
C CYS A 246 -8.99 -12.67 -16.46
N PHE A 247 -8.16 -12.75 -15.43
CA PHE A 247 -6.95 -11.95 -15.29
C PHE A 247 -5.73 -12.83 -15.55
N ALA A 248 -5.10 -12.68 -16.72
CA ALA A 248 -3.96 -13.49 -17.15
C ALA A 248 -2.73 -12.60 -17.35
N LEU A 249 -2.26 -11.94 -16.27
CA LEU A 249 -1.18 -10.97 -16.33
C LEU A 249 0.20 -11.63 -16.16
N THR A 250 0.34 -12.50 -15.17
CA THR A 250 1.62 -13.10 -14.79
C THR A 250 2.07 -14.12 -15.82
N ASN A 251 3.32 -14.01 -16.29
CA ASN A 251 3.97 -15.00 -17.12
C ASN A 251 5.25 -15.55 -16.47
N PRO A 252 5.91 -16.58 -17.03
CA PRO A 252 7.12 -17.15 -16.43
C PRO A 252 8.28 -16.16 -16.28
N GLU A 253 8.36 -15.11 -17.09
CA GLU A 253 9.46 -14.16 -17.12
C GLU A 253 9.17 -12.87 -16.35
N ALA A 254 7.88 -12.54 -16.13
CA ALA A 254 7.47 -11.33 -15.44
C ALA A 254 6.30 -11.61 -14.49
N GLY A 255 6.54 -11.46 -13.19
CA GLY A 255 5.55 -11.55 -12.13
C GLY A 255 5.23 -10.18 -11.53
N SER A 256 5.99 -9.80 -10.50
CA SER A 256 5.77 -8.52 -9.78
C SER A 256 6.07 -7.29 -10.63
N ASP A 257 6.90 -7.40 -11.63
CA ASP A 257 7.17 -6.34 -12.61
C ASP A 257 6.32 -6.56 -13.86
N ALA A 258 5.07 -6.12 -13.81
CA ALA A 258 4.15 -6.21 -14.94
C ALA A 258 4.60 -5.37 -16.16
N GLY A 259 5.43 -4.34 -15.93
CA GLY A 259 6.01 -3.53 -17.01
C GLY A 259 7.07 -4.27 -17.83
N ALA A 260 7.64 -5.34 -17.30
CA ALA A 260 8.66 -6.16 -17.97
C ALA A 260 8.10 -7.37 -18.74
N ILE A 261 6.78 -7.48 -18.89
CA ILE A 261 6.13 -8.56 -19.66
C ILE A 261 6.60 -8.48 -21.12
N PRO A 262 7.25 -9.54 -21.66
CA PRO A 262 7.77 -9.53 -23.02
C PRO A 262 6.71 -9.90 -24.09
N ASP A 263 5.51 -10.21 -23.69
CA ASP A 263 4.45 -10.69 -24.56
C ASP A 263 3.99 -9.63 -25.55
N PHE A 264 3.77 -10.02 -26.77
CA PHE A 264 3.25 -9.16 -27.83
C PHE A 264 2.24 -9.88 -28.71
N GLY A 265 1.30 -9.12 -29.30
CA GLY A 265 0.34 -9.63 -30.26
C GLY A 265 0.70 -9.21 -31.68
N ILE A 266 0.51 -10.13 -32.63
CA ILE A 266 0.62 -9.82 -34.07
C ILE A 266 -0.82 -9.72 -34.61
N VAL A 267 -1.17 -8.54 -35.16
CA VAL A 267 -2.48 -8.26 -35.75
C VAL A 267 -2.42 -8.42 -37.26
#